data_969667334846898c2316c9b99268d783
#
_entry.id   969667334846898c2316c9b99268d783
#
_cell.length_a   1.000
_cell.length_b   1.000
_cell.length_c   1.000
_cell.angle_alpha   90.00
_cell.angle_beta   90.00
_cell.angle_gamma   90.00
#
_symmetry.space_group_name_H-M   'P 1'
#
loop_
_entity.id
_entity.type
_entity.pdbx_description
1 polymer ?
#
loop_
_entity_poly.entity_id
_entity_poly.type
_entity_poly.pdbx_seq_one_letter_code
_entity_poly.pdbx_strand_id
1 'polypeptide(L)'
;MLRRPPVLTLLTAAFMATSTALAAPSVASAPAALPPSAVYVSDGAGSSIKGTLHWYNRSATFTGTLTSKGCRRAWYSVFDGFANPLGARSSSTHCNTVTSVPATLHADVVGGGSYAGVCLDDAKGKPITSCGVYPRPH
;
A
#
# COMPACT_ATOMS: atom_id res chain seq x y z
N MET A 1 -74.06 -60.25 7.35
CA MET A 1 -72.90 -59.72 6.58
C MET A 1 -72.42 -58.47 7.30
N LEU A 2 -71.37 -58.58 8.10
CA LEU A 2 -70.76 -57.43 8.78
C LEU A 2 -69.61 -56.92 7.92
N ARG A 3 -69.74 -55.69 7.41
CA ARG A 3 -68.65 -55.01 6.77
C ARG A 3 -67.83 -54.31 7.85
N ARG A 4 -66.53 -54.65 7.95
CA ARG A 4 -65.57 -53.92 8.76
C ARG A 4 -65.16 -52.67 8.02
N PRO A 5 -65.02 -51.49 8.69
CA PRO A 5 -64.41 -50.29 8.06
C PRO A 5 -62.91 -50.42 8.05
N PRO A 6 -62.22 -49.78 7.07
CA PRO A 6 -60.80 -49.78 7.02
C PRO A 6 -60.23 -48.83 8.06
N VAL A 7 -59.19 -49.30 8.76
CA VAL A 7 -58.45 -48.53 9.71
C VAL A 7 -57.48 -47.58 8.91
N LEU A 8 -57.75 -46.29 9.03
CA LEU A 8 -56.88 -45.26 8.42
C LEU A 8 -55.69 -45.06 9.35
N THR A 9 -54.54 -45.58 8.95
CA THR A 9 -53.28 -45.35 9.66
C THR A 9 -52.78 -43.99 9.29
N LEU A 10 -52.84 -43.02 10.22
CA LEU A 10 -52.18 -41.74 10.07
C LEU A 10 -50.66 -41.94 10.27
N LEU A 11 -49.88 -41.80 9.18
CA LEU A 11 -48.44 -41.63 9.27
C LEU A 11 -48.14 -40.15 9.63
N THR A 12 -47.78 -39.93 10.87
CA THR A 12 -47.18 -38.66 11.28
C THR A 12 -45.72 -38.62 10.81
N ALA A 13 -45.48 -37.92 9.73
CA ALA A 13 -44.13 -37.59 9.31
C ALA A 13 -43.54 -36.50 10.23
N ALA A 14 -42.63 -36.90 11.10
CA ALA A 14 -41.85 -35.94 11.88
C ALA A 14 -40.81 -35.27 10.96
N PHE A 15 -41.07 -34.04 10.56
CA PHE A 15 -40.07 -33.21 9.91
C PHE A 15 -39.03 -32.81 10.97
N MET A 16 -37.86 -33.46 10.96
CA MET A 16 -36.69 -32.99 11.65
C MET A 16 -36.09 -31.83 10.80
N ALA A 17 -36.36 -30.61 11.21
CA ALA A 17 -35.67 -29.44 10.67
C ALA A 17 -34.25 -29.46 11.19
N THR A 18 -33.30 -29.95 10.38
CA THR A 18 -31.88 -29.75 10.61
C THR A 18 -31.53 -28.29 10.28
N SER A 19 -31.48 -27.45 11.30
CA SER A 19 -30.94 -26.11 11.17
C SER A 19 -29.44 -26.23 10.99
N THR A 20 -28.98 -26.19 9.74
CA THR A 20 -27.57 -25.99 9.42
C THR A 20 -27.21 -24.55 9.78
N ALA A 21 -26.57 -24.36 10.93
CA ALA A 21 -25.98 -23.08 11.25
C ALA A 21 -24.83 -22.84 10.26
N LEU A 22 -25.05 -21.95 9.29
CA LEU A 22 -23.99 -21.42 8.43
C LEU A 22 -23.08 -20.61 9.35
N ALA A 23 -21.91 -21.15 9.67
CA ALA A 23 -20.86 -20.36 10.30
C ALA A 23 -20.50 -19.21 9.34
N ALA A 24 -20.71 -17.97 9.78
CA ALA A 24 -20.24 -16.81 9.02
C ALA A 24 -18.72 -16.93 8.84
N PRO A 25 -18.17 -16.72 7.61
CA PRO A 25 -16.74 -16.71 7.42
C PRO A 25 -16.15 -15.63 8.35
N SER A 26 -15.25 -16.04 9.24
CA SER A 26 -14.49 -15.09 10.04
C SER A 26 -13.64 -14.29 9.08
N VAL A 27 -14.00 -13.02 8.86
CA VAL A 27 -13.13 -12.08 8.14
C VAL A 27 -11.92 -11.88 9.04
N ALA A 28 -10.76 -12.42 8.63
CA ALA A 28 -9.50 -12.07 9.27
C ALA A 28 -9.38 -10.55 9.23
N SER A 29 -9.26 -9.90 10.39
CA SER A 29 -9.02 -8.46 10.44
C SER A 29 -7.76 -8.17 9.63
N ALA A 30 -7.87 -7.33 8.60
CA ALA A 30 -6.71 -6.84 7.87
C ALA A 30 -5.73 -6.22 8.88
N PRO A 31 -4.41 -6.47 8.78
CA PRO A 31 -3.45 -5.80 9.63
C PRO A 31 -3.67 -4.28 9.52
N ALA A 32 -3.64 -3.58 10.66
CA ALA A 32 -3.81 -2.14 10.69
C ALA A 32 -2.81 -1.50 9.73
N ALA A 33 -3.30 -0.62 8.84
CA ALA A 33 -2.43 0.11 7.92
C ALA A 33 -1.43 0.93 8.73
N LEU A 34 -0.15 0.93 8.34
CA LEU A 34 0.85 1.78 8.94
C LEU A 34 0.53 3.25 8.65
N PRO A 35 0.79 4.17 9.59
CA PRO A 35 0.59 5.58 9.33
C PRO A 35 1.47 6.03 8.16
N PRO A 36 0.96 6.89 7.27
CA PRO A 36 1.76 7.43 6.16
C PRO A 36 2.84 8.39 6.68
N SER A 37 3.94 8.49 5.95
CA SER A 37 5.02 9.42 6.23
C SER A 37 4.93 10.64 5.33
N ALA A 38 4.90 11.84 5.91
CA ALA A 38 4.96 13.07 5.13
C ALA A 38 6.38 13.26 4.56
N VAL A 39 6.45 13.60 3.28
CA VAL A 39 7.71 13.80 2.54
C VAL A 39 7.81 15.25 2.11
N TYR A 40 8.96 15.85 2.40
CA TYR A 40 9.32 17.17 1.89
C TYR A 40 10.83 17.26 1.68
N VAL A 41 11.24 17.49 0.45
CA VAL A 41 12.65 17.73 0.06
C VAL A 41 12.67 19.00 -0.79
N SER A 42 13.53 19.95 -0.44
CA SER A 42 13.64 21.24 -1.14
C SER A 42 15.11 21.61 -1.35
N ASP A 43 15.40 22.25 -2.45
CA ASP A 43 16.71 22.86 -2.71
C ASP A 43 16.84 24.26 -2.09
N GLY A 44 15.77 24.79 -1.49
CA GLY A 44 15.74 26.15 -0.98
C GLY A 44 15.72 27.25 -2.06
N ALA A 45 15.65 26.87 -3.34
CA ALA A 45 15.76 27.76 -4.49
C ALA A 45 14.54 27.67 -5.44
N GLY A 46 13.45 27.08 -4.99
CA GLY A 46 12.18 26.98 -5.72
C GLY A 46 11.85 25.59 -6.27
N SER A 47 12.73 24.62 -6.12
CA SER A 47 12.41 23.22 -6.46
C SER A 47 12.12 22.41 -5.20
N SER A 48 11.14 21.54 -5.26
CA SER A 48 10.76 20.67 -4.13
C SER A 48 10.03 19.43 -4.56
N ILE A 49 10.11 18.40 -3.73
CA ILE A 49 9.24 17.22 -3.76
C ILE A 49 8.40 17.26 -2.49
N LYS A 50 7.09 17.18 -2.64
CA LYS A 50 6.15 17.19 -1.52
C LYS A 50 5.10 16.12 -1.72
N GLY A 51 4.87 15.32 -0.70
CA GLY A 51 3.86 14.26 -0.79
C GLY A 51 3.83 13.36 0.42
N THR A 52 3.44 12.12 0.18
CA THR A 52 3.20 11.13 1.24
C THR A 52 3.72 9.77 0.82
N LEU A 53 4.42 9.09 1.71
CA LEU A 53 4.79 7.67 1.59
C LEU A 53 3.76 6.82 2.31
N HIS A 54 3.20 5.87 1.59
CA HIS A 54 2.34 4.82 2.13
C HIS A 54 3.12 3.51 2.21
N TRP A 55 3.08 2.86 3.36
CA TRP A 55 3.87 1.67 3.67
C TRP A 55 3.03 0.41 3.61
N TYR A 56 3.52 -0.59 2.90
CA TYR A 56 2.90 -1.91 2.73
C TYR A 56 3.89 -3.02 3.09
N ASN A 57 3.42 -4.25 3.19
CA ASN A 57 4.26 -5.38 3.61
C ASN A 57 5.46 -5.65 2.69
N ARG A 58 5.33 -5.38 1.38
CA ARG A 58 6.38 -5.65 0.39
C ARG A 58 6.57 -4.51 -0.59
N SER A 59 6.11 -3.32 -0.23
CA SER A 59 6.26 -2.14 -1.07
C SER A 59 6.09 -0.86 -0.27
N ALA A 60 6.51 0.25 -0.86
CA ALA A 60 6.14 1.59 -0.43
C ALA A 60 5.67 2.38 -1.65
N THR A 61 4.63 3.17 -1.51
CA THR A 61 4.11 4.01 -2.60
C THR A 61 4.22 5.47 -2.22
N PHE A 62 4.88 6.24 -3.06
CA PHE A 62 4.89 7.69 -2.96
C PHE A 62 3.78 8.28 -3.82
N THR A 63 3.03 9.20 -3.25
CA THR A 63 2.08 10.06 -3.96
C THR A 63 2.39 11.51 -3.63
N GLY A 64 2.56 12.34 -4.66
CA GLY A 64 2.89 13.73 -4.43
C GLY A 64 3.32 14.44 -5.71
N THR A 65 3.90 15.61 -5.54
CA THR A 65 4.25 16.52 -6.61
C THR A 65 5.72 16.90 -6.57
N LEU A 66 6.28 17.09 -7.76
CA LEU A 66 7.56 17.73 -8.00
C LEU A 66 7.29 19.15 -8.52
N THR A 67 7.78 20.13 -7.80
CA THR A 67 7.90 21.51 -8.29
C THR A 67 9.32 21.70 -8.78
N SER A 68 9.48 22.01 -10.06
CA SER A 68 10.81 22.20 -10.66
C SER A 68 11.01 23.63 -11.10
N LYS A 69 12.11 24.21 -10.62
CA LYS A 69 12.70 25.42 -11.13
C LYS A 69 14.01 25.05 -11.83
N GLY A 70 14.06 25.25 -13.16
CA GLY A 70 15.01 24.53 -13.99
C GLY A 70 14.55 23.09 -14.21
N CYS A 71 15.41 22.22 -14.70
CA CYS A 71 15.11 20.83 -14.97
C CYS A 71 15.46 19.96 -13.77
N ARG A 72 14.50 19.19 -13.27
CA ARG A 72 14.59 18.37 -12.07
C ARG A 72 13.99 17.00 -12.27
N ARG A 73 14.45 16.04 -11.46
CA ARG A 73 13.92 14.67 -11.35
C ARG A 73 13.69 14.34 -9.89
N ALA A 74 12.72 13.51 -9.63
CA ALA A 74 12.54 12.89 -8.34
C ALA A 74 13.13 11.47 -8.39
N TRP A 75 13.93 11.13 -7.39
CA TRP A 75 14.46 9.79 -7.22
C TRP A 75 14.01 9.23 -5.88
N TYR A 76 13.61 7.97 -5.89
CA TYR A 76 13.11 7.26 -4.72
C TYR A 76 13.82 5.93 -4.58
N SER A 77 14.11 5.53 -3.36
CA SER A 77 14.57 4.19 -3.05
C SER A 77 14.05 3.72 -1.71
N VAL A 78 13.88 2.43 -1.57
CA VAL A 78 13.56 1.77 -0.30
C VAL A 78 14.70 0.83 0.05
N PHE A 79 15.04 0.79 1.34
CA PHE A 79 16.19 0.08 1.88
C PHE A 79 15.77 -0.90 2.97
N ASP A 80 16.57 -1.95 3.16
CA ASP A 80 16.48 -2.81 4.32
C ASP A 80 17.15 -2.17 5.55
N GLY A 81 17.15 -2.87 6.68
CA GLY A 81 17.77 -2.40 7.92
C GLY A 81 19.30 -2.31 7.88
N PHE A 82 19.93 -2.80 6.81
CA PHE A 82 21.38 -2.82 6.60
C PHE A 82 21.84 -1.86 5.49
N ALA A 83 20.98 -0.93 5.09
CA ALA A 83 21.21 0.03 4.01
C ALA A 83 21.38 -0.58 2.60
N ASN A 84 20.90 -1.81 2.39
CA ASN A 84 20.84 -2.38 1.04
C ASN A 84 19.61 -1.88 0.30
N PRO A 85 19.74 -1.37 -0.94
CA PRO A 85 18.59 -0.96 -1.73
C PRO A 85 17.77 -2.19 -2.15
N LEU A 86 16.45 -2.11 -1.92
CA LEU A 86 15.49 -3.15 -2.31
C LEU A 86 14.77 -2.80 -3.60
N GLY A 87 14.52 -1.53 -3.84
CA GLY A 87 13.88 -1.03 -5.04
C GLY A 87 14.12 0.46 -5.20
N ALA A 88 14.22 0.91 -6.43
CA ALA A 88 14.42 2.32 -6.75
C ALA A 88 13.62 2.72 -8.00
N ARG A 89 13.21 3.98 -8.05
CA ARG A 89 12.51 4.60 -9.17
C ARG A 89 12.98 6.03 -9.35
N SER A 90 13.08 6.45 -10.60
CA SER A 90 13.33 7.85 -10.96
C SER A 90 12.19 8.36 -11.83
N SER A 91 11.73 9.57 -11.59
CA SER A 91 10.81 10.22 -12.52
C SER A 91 11.55 10.60 -13.81
N SER A 92 10.79 10.91 -14.86
CA SER A 92 11.34 11.63 -16.00
C SER A 92 11.78 13.06 -15.59
N THR A 93 12.55 13.71 -16.44
CA THR A 93 12.96 15.10 -16.22
C THR A 93 11.79 16.03 -16.48
N HIS A 94 11.55 16.95 -15.54
CA HIS A 94 10.53 17.99 -15.64
C HIS A 94 11.20 19.35 -15.47
N CYS A 95 10.88 20.29 -16.34
CA CYS A 95 11.49 21.62 -16.36
C CYS A 95 10.45 22.70 -16.09
N ASN A 96 10.70 23.55 -15.11
CA ASN A 96 9.88 24.74 -14.78
C ASN A 96 8.38 24.45 -14.70
N THR A 97 8.01 23.39 -13.96
CA THR A 97 6.62 22.92 -13.87
C THR A 97 6.31 22.36 -12.49
N VAL A 98 5.04 22.18 -12.22
CA VAL A 98 4.52 21.41 -11.09
C VAL A 98 3.84 20.19 -11.65
N THR A 99 4.29 18.99 -11.28
CA THR A 99 3.78 17.76 -11.85
C THR A 99 3.63 16.67 -10.79
N SER A 100 2.68 15.78 -10.97
CA SER A 100 2.53 14.58 -10.15
C SER A 100 3.63 13.58 -10.49
N VAL A 101 4.27 13.03 -9.47
CA VAL A 101 5.40 12.09 -9.62
C VAL A 101 5.18 10.85 -8.73
N PRO A 102 4.11 10.07 -8.98
CA PRO A 102 3.85 8.87 -8.19
C PRO A 102 4.92 7.81 -8.43
N ALA A 103 5.22 7.02 -7.41
CA ALA A 103 6.14 5.89 -7.53
C ALA A 103 5.75 4.75 -6.61
N THR A 104 5.81 3.52 -7.10
CA THR A 104 5.71 2.31 -6.30
C THR A 104 7.08 1.66 -6.23
N LEU A 105 7.57 1.45 -5.02
CA LEU A 105 8.87 0.87 -4.71
C LEU A 105 8.67 -0.53 -4.17
N HIS A 106 9.17 -1.52 -4.88
CA HIS A 106 9.13 -2.91 -4.40
C HIS A 106 10.16 -3.11 -3.29
N ALA A 107 9.75 -3.82 -2.25
CA ALA A 107 10.59 -4.16 -1.10
C ALA A 107 10.33 -5.63 -0.74
N ASP A 108 10.82 -6.53 -1.59
CA ASP A 108 10.50 -7.96 -1.60
C ASP A 108 11.25 -8.74 -0.50
N VAL A 109 11.14 -8.25 0.72
CA VAL A 109 11.64 -8.89 1.93
C VAL A 109 10.53 -9.00 2.96
N VAL A 110 10.67 -9.95 3.87
CA VAL A 110 9.70 -10.12 4.97
C VAL A 110 9.65 -8.84 5.82
N GLY A 111 8.44 -8.30 5.98
CA GLY A 111 8.20 -7.05 6.70
C GLY A 111 8.43 -5.79 5.87
N GLY A 112 8.84 -5.92 4.60
CA GLY A 112 9.05 -4.79 3.68
C GLY A 112 10.29 -3.98 3.98
N GLY A 113 10.38 -2.76 3.42
CA GLY A 113 11.50 -1.87 3.63
C GLY A 113 11.55 -1.27 5.03
N SER A 114 12.76 -0.97 5.51
CA SER A 114 12.99 -0.35 6.82
C SER A 114 12.94 1.17 6.76
N TYR A 115 13.36 1.75 5.66
CA TYR A 115 13.26 3.19 5.40
C TYR A 115 13.29 3.48 3.90
N ALA A 116 12.88 4.68 3.54
CA ALA A 116 12.93 5.17 2.16
C ALA A 116 13.79 6.42 2.07
N GLY A 117 14.47 6.57 0.95
CA GLY A 117 15.18 7.78 0.55
C GLY A 117 14.43 8.49 -0.56
N VAL A 118 14.37 9.81 -0.51
CA VAL A 118 13.82 10.66 -1.55
C VAL A 118 14.83 11.74 -1.88
N CYS A 119 15.23 11.82 -3.14
CA CYS A 119 16.21 12.78 -3.62
C CYS A 119 15.62 13.69 -4.68
N LEU A 120 15.96 14.96 -4.62
CA LEU A 120 15.73 15.93 -5.67
C LEU A 120 16.99 16.01 -6.53
N ASP A 121 16.88 15.52 -7.76
CA ASP A 121 17.99 15.38 -8.69
C ASP A 121 17.95 16.44 -9.79
N ASP A 122 19.12 16.71 -10.39
CA ASP A 122 19.23 17.45 -11.65
C ASP A 122 18.82 16.58 -12.85
N ALA A 123 18.87 17.13 -14.05
CA ALA A 123 18.50 16.42 -15.28
C ALA A 123 19.41 15.21 -15.58
N LYS A 124 20.59 15.14 -14.96
CA LYS A 124 21.55 14.05 -15.13
C LYS A 124 21.40 12.97 -14.06
N GLY A 125 20.45 13.13 -13.12
CA GLY A 125 20.22 12.20 -12.03
C GLY A 125 21.18 12.36 -10.86
N LYS A 126 21.81 13.53 -10.71
CA LYS A 126 22.68 13.85 -9.58
C LYS A 126 21.89 14.62 -8.52
N PRO A 127 21.94 14.22 -7.24
CA PRO A 127 21.30 14.98 -6.17
C PRO A 127 21.81 16.41 -6.09
N ILE A 128 20.88 17.37 -6.01
CA ILE A 128 21.21 18.80 -5.89
C ILE A 128 21.14 19.30 -4.45
N THR A 129 20.63 18.48 -3.55
CA THR A 129 20.53 18.73 -2.11
C THR A 129 20.60 17.42 -1.36
N SER A 130 20.64 17.46 -0.04
CA SER A 130 20.57 16.26 0.79
C SER A 130 19.27 15.53 0.55
N CYS A 131 19.34 14.21 0.38
CA CYS A 131 18.13 13.37 0.27
C CYS A 131 17.40 13.32 1.60
N GLY A 132 16.08 13.30 1.56
CA GLY A 132 15.25 13.00 2.72
C GLY A 132 15.31 11.51 3.05
N VAL A 133 15.36 11.17 4.33
CA VAL A 133 15.32 9.80 4.83
C VAL A 133 14.09 9.64 5.71
N TYR A 134 13.25 8.66 5.40
CA TYR A 134 11.97 8.45 6.04
C TYR A 134 11.91 7.02 6.59
N PRO A 135 12.04 6.83 7.90
CA PRO A 135 11.93 5.51 8.51
C PRO A 135 10.50 4.97 8.41
N ARG A 136 10.38 3.65 8.27
CA ARG A 136 9.09 2.98 8.32
C ARG A 136 8.50 3.14 9.71
N PRO A 137 7.24 3.57 9.86
CA PRO A 137 6.55 3.62 11.15
C PRO A 137 6.37 2.22 11.75
N HIS A 138 6.28 2.14 13.07
CA HIS A 138 6.04 0.92 13.82
C HIS A 138 4.59 0.81 14.26
#